data_efa54936debb2adb0c4463d4cb335362
#
_entry.id   efa54936debb2adb0c4463d4cb335362
#
_cell.length_a   1.000
_cell.length_b   1.000
_cell.length_c   1.000
_cell.angle_alpha   90.00
_cell.angle_beta   90.00
_cell.angle_gamma   90.00
#
_symmetry.space_group_name_H-M   'P 1'
#
loop_
_entity.id
_entity.type
_entity.pdbx_description
1 polymer ?
#
loop_
_entity_poly.entity_id
_entity_poly.type
_entity_poly.pdbx_seq_one_letter_code
_entity_poly.pdbx_strand_id
1 'polypeptide(L)'
;MGAAVGIDLGTTNTVVGYCAGGQTRILPDEQGQNLLPSVVSFHPDGRTLVGRDARRRRVIDPQNTLHSIKRILGRHWGSPEVESARGMFPFELVEGDKRSICAKTRGGARPLVGISALILARAKELASRALGEEVTHAVVTVPAQFNDLQRSATRKAAREAGLEVLRILNEPTEIGRAHV
;
A
#
# COMPACT_ATOMS: atom_id res chain seq x y z
N MET A 1 17.57 13.87 -12.77
CA MET A 1 16.86 12.61 -12.46
C MET A 1 16.38 12.73 -11.03
N GLY A 2 15.08 12.46 -10.76
CA GLY A 2 14.58 12.51 -9.39
C GLY A 2 15.14 11.35 -8.55
N ALA A 3 15.02 11.49 -7.20
CA ALA A 3 15.51 10.49 -6.27
C ALA A 3 14.76 9.14 -6.41
N ALA A 4 15.48 8.05 -6.11
CA ALA A 4 14.93 6.71 -6.05
C ALA A 4 14.89 6.20 -4.60
N VAL A 5 13.79 5.57 -4.21
CA VAL A 5 13.59 5.03 -2.87
C VAL A 5 13.20 3.56 -2.88
N GLY A 6 13.46 2.85 -1.78
CA GLY A 6 12.89 1.53 -1.52
C GLY A 6 11.55 1.68 -0.78
N ILE A 7 10.50 1.00 -1.23
CA ILE A 7 9.19 1.00 -0.55
C ILE A 7 8.78 -0.44 -0.25
N ASP A 8 8.62 -0.74 1.02
CA ASP A 8 7.95 -1.94 1.47
C ASP A 8 6.46 -1.62 1.72
N LEU A 9 5.62 -1.94 0.76
CA LEU A 9 4.18 -1.80 0.87
C LEU A 9 3.61 -2.97 1.69
N GLY A 10 3.63 -2.87 3.00
CA GLY A 10 3.16 -3.93 3.89
C GLY A 10 1.63 -4.00 4.04
N THR A 11 1.13 -5.13 4.53
CA THR A 11 -0.31 -5.32 4.81
C THR A 11 -0.82 -4.39 5.90
N THR A 12 0.00 -4.13 6.90
CA THR A 12 -0.35 -3.28 8.06
C THR A 12 0.33 -1.92 8.01
N ASN A 13 1.62 -1.90 7.69
CA ASN A 13 2.42 -0.68 7.61
C ASN A 13 3.27 -0.71 6.33
N THR A 14 3.53 0.48 5.83
CA THR A 14 4.45 0.75 4.72
C THR A 14 5.71 1.38 5.28
N VAL A 15 6.87 0.98 4.76
CA VAL A 15 8.18 1.54 5.12
C VAL A 15 8.83 2.13 3.89
N VAL A 16 9.47 3.28 4.05
CA VAL A 16 10.24 3.92 2.99
C VAL A 16 11.70 4.00 3.40
N GLY A 17 12.57 3.47 2.56
CA GLY A 17 14.02 3.52 2.75
C GLY A 17 14.72 4.28 1.64
N TYR A 18 15.85 4.87 1.97
CA TYR A 18 16.72 5.55 1.01
C TYR A 18 18.16 5.09 1.19
N CYS A 19 18.84 4.91 0.08
CA CYS A 19 20.26 4.53 0.09
C CYS A 19 21.09 5.59 -0.65
N ALA A 20 22.07 6.14 0.04
CA ALA A 20 23.05 7.06 -0.55
C ALA A 20 24.45 6.78 0.03
N GLY A 21 25.49 6.80 -0.83
CA GLY A 21 26.86 6.57 -0.40
C GLY A 21 27.09 5.22 0.30
N GLY A 22 26.31 4.19 -0.05
CA GLY A 22 26.40 2.86 0.57
C GLY A 22 25.71 2.76 1.94
N GLN A 23 25.11 3.83 2.44
CA GLN A 23 24.36 3.84 3.70
C GLN A 23 22.87 3.83 3.43
N THR A 24 22.16 2.92 4.08
CA THR A 24 20.69 2.82 4.04
C THR A 24 20.07 3.43 5.28
N ARG A 25 19.05 4.25 5.10
CA ARG A 25 18.27 4.83 6.18
C ARG A 25 16.77 4.70 5.91
N ILE A 26 15.98 4.54 6.95
CA ILE A 26 14.52 4.63 6.87
C ILE A 26 14.16 6.11 6.94
N LEU A 27 13.21 6.52 6.09
CA LEU A 27 12.70 7.89 6.06
C LEU A 27 11.47 7.98 6.98
N PRO A 28 11.54 8.77 8.06
CA PRO A 28 10.42 8.93 8.97
C PRO A 28 9.33 9.85 8.40
N ASP A 29 8.13 9.76 8.97
CA ASP A 29 7.06 10.73 8.74
C ASP A 29 7.33 12.08 9.46
N GLU A 30 6.41 13.04 9.31
CA GLU A 30 6.51 14.38 9.91
C GLU A 30 6.51 14.34 11.45
N GLN A 31 6.18 13.20 12.05
CA GLN A 31 6.17 12.98 13.51
C GLN A 31 7.37 12.12 13.96
N GLY A 32 8.34 11.92 13.08
CA GLY A 32 9.53 11.13 13.36
C GLY A 32 9.30 9.61 13.40
N GLN A 33 8.20 9.12 12.84
CA GLN A 33 7.85 7.70 12.88
C GLN A 33 8.22 6.99 11.59
N ASN A 34 8.86 5.84 11.70
CA ASN A 34 9.36 5.04 10.59
C ASN A 34 8.30 4.20 9.87
N LEU A 35 7.10 4.10 10.43
CA LEU A 35 6.03 3.26 9.92
C LEU A 35 4.84 4.12 9.47
N LEU A 36 4.51 4.06 8.19
CA LEU A 36 3.29 4.62 7.63
C LEU A 36 2.19 3.54 7.67
N PRO A 37 1.11 3.70 8.46
CA PRO A 37 0.00 2.75 8.42
C PRO A 37 -0.59 2.60 7.02
N SER A 38 -0.72 1.36 6.53
CA SER A 38 -1.31 1.04 5.22
C SER A 38 -2.84 1.12 5.31
N VAL A 39 -3.35 2.30 5.63
CA VAL A 39 -4.77 2.57 5.87
C VAL A 39 -5.19 3.81 5.11
N VAL A 40 -6.36 3.73 4.46
CA VAL A 40 -7.00 4.85 3.74
C VAL A 40 -8.41 5.04 4.27
N SER A 41 -8.83 6.27 4.57
CA SER A 41 -10.19 6.59 5.01
C SER A 41 -10.79 7.69 4.15
N PHE A 42 -12.02 7.47 3.71
CA PHE A 42 -12.81 8.45 2.96
C PHE A 42 -13.70 9.22 3.94
N HIS A 43 -13.30 10.44 4.25
CA HIS A 43 -13.97 11.27 5.24
C HIS A 43 -15.32 11.82 4.72
N PRO A 44 -16.33 12.08 5.59
CA PRO A 44 -17.63 12.64 5.17
C PRO A 44 -17.55 13.98 4.44
N ASP A 45 -16.52 14.79 4.72
CA ASP A 45 -16.31 16.08 4.06
C ASP A 45 -15.64 15.98 2.67
N GLY A 46 -15.47 14.77 2.16
CA GLY A 46 -14.86 14.50 0.85
C GLY A 46 -13.34 14.32 0.85
N ARG A 47 -12.65 14.61 1.97
CA ARG A 47 -11.19 14.39 2.06
C ARG A 47 -10.84 12.91 2.10
N THR A 48 -9.70 12.57 1.50
CA THR A 48 -9.08 11.26 1.63
C THR A 48 -7.93 11.35 2.63
N LEU A 49 -7.99 10.54 3.67
CA LEU A 49 -6.96 10.44 4.70
C LEU A 49 -6.14 9.18 4.47
N VAL A 50 -4.82 9.26 4.67
CA VAL A 50 -3.90 8.12 4.53
C VAL A 50 -2.98 8.05 5.74
N GLY A 51 -2.68 6.85 6.20
CA GLY A 51 -1.76 6.64 7.30
C GLY A 51 -2.42 6.77 8.68
N ARG A 52 -1.81 7.54 9.58
CA ARG A 52 -2.23 7.63 10.99
C ARG A 52 -3.62 8.22 11.17
N ASP A 53 -3.93 9.28 10.46
CA ASP A 53 -5.23 9.92 10.56
C ASP A 53 -6.34 9.00 10.04
N ALA A 54 -6.07 8.27 8.96
CA ALA A 54 -6.95 7.21 8.50
C ALA A 54 -7.09 6.08 9.54
N ARG A 55 -5.98 5.65 10.15
CA ARG A 55 -6.00 4.57 11.15
C ARG A 55 -6.87 4.89 12.36
N ARG A 56 -6.89 6.14 12.84
CA ARG A 56 -7.78 6.58 13.93
C ARG A 56 -9.25 6.42 13.60
N ARG A 57 -9.60 6.46 12.32
CA ARG A 57 -10.98 6.34 11.86
C ARG A 57 -11.48 4.90 11.76
N ARG A 58 -10.64 3.90 11.92
CA ARG A 58 -11.04 2.48 11.87
C ARG A 58 -12.14 2.13 12.89
N VAL A 59 -12.15 2.80 14.02
CA VAL A 59 -13.17 2.59 15.08
C VAL A 59 -14.40 3.46 14.83
N ILE A 60 -14.21 4.67 14.27
CA ILE A 60 -15.27 5.67 14.11
C ILE A 60 -16.09 5.39 12.84
N ASP A 61 -15.42 5.01 11.76
CA ASP A 61 -16.00 4.84 10.42
C ASP A 61 -15.37 3.65 9.70
N PRO A 62 -15.57 2.42 10.22
CA PRO A 62 -14.92 1.23 9.69
C PRO A 62 -15.28 0.91 8.25
N GLN A 63 -16.52 1.21 7.83
CA GLN A 63 -16.99 0.93 6.47
C GLN A 63 -16.32 1.78 5.40
N ASN A 64 -15.80 2.95 5.76
CA ASN A 64 -15.11 3.87 4.86
C ASN A 64 -13.62 3.98 5.16
N THR A 65 -13.08 3.07 5.99
CA THR A 65 -11.67 3.03 6.38
C THR A 65 -11.05 1.69 5.98
N LEU A 66 -10.33 1.72 4.89
CA LEU A 66 -9.81 0.53 4.22
C LEU A 66 -8.41 0.20 4.71
N HIS A 67 -8.20 -1.07 5.04
CA HIS A 67 -6.92 -1.59 5.53
C HIS A 67 -6.71 -3.05 5.12
N SER A 68 -5.48 -3.53 5.22
CA SER A 68 -5.12 -4.93 4.94
C SER A 68 -5.43 -5.40 3.51
N ILE A 69 -5.66 -4.48 2.58
CA ILE A 69 -6.07 -4.76 1.20
C ILE A 69 -5.01 -5.51 0.39
N LYS A 70 -3.73 -5.44 0.81
CA LYS A 70 -2.63 -6.18 0.16
C LYS A 70 -2.90 -7.69 0.10
N ARG A 71 -3.67 -8.24 1.05
CA ARG A 71 -4.02 -9.67 1.11
C ARG A 71 -4.72 -10.17 -0.15
N ILE A 72 -5.52 -9.29 -0.77
CA ILE A 72 -6.35 -9.61 -1.94
C ILE A 72 -6.02 -8.74 -3.16
N LEU A 73 -5.00 -7.89 -3.07
CA LEU A 73 -4.54 -7.07 -4.19
C LEU A 73 -4.11 -7.96 -5.37
N GLY A 74 -4.61 -7.66 -6.57
CA GLY A 74 -4.29 -8.42 -7.78
C GLY A 74 -4.95 -9.80 -7.88
N ARG A 75 -5.85 -10.14 -6.96
CA ARG A 75 -6.72 -11.31 -7.09
C ARG A 75 -7.93 -10.98 -7.95
N HIS A 76 -8.59 -12.01 -8.48
CA HIS A 76 -9.85 -11.87 -9.21
C HIS A 76 -11.04 -12.02 -8.26
N TRP A 77 -12.09 -11.28 -8.55
CA TRP A 77 -13.39 -11.47 -7.91
C TRP A 77 -13.86 -12.92 -8.04
N GLY A 78 -14.37 -13.48 -6.94
CA GLY A 78 -14.81 -14.87 -6.87
C GLY A 78 -13.69 -15.90 -6.73
N SER A 79 -12.42 -15.49 -6.57
CA SER A 79 -11.36 -16.43 -6.21
C SER A 79 -11.51 -16.90 -4.76
N PRO A 80 -11.08 -18.15 -4.41
CA PRO A 80 -11.21 -18.68 -3.06
C PRO A 80 -10.64 -17.78 -1.97
N GLU A 81 -9.53 -17.11 -2.26
CA GLU A 81 -8.88 -16.18 -1.32
C GLU A 81 -9.73 -14.93 -1.08
N VAL A 82 -10.41 -14.44 -2.11
CA VAL A 82 -11.31 -13.27 -1.99
C VAL A 82 -12.55 -13.65 -1.21
N GLU A 83 -13.16 -14.79 -1.52
CA GLU A 83 -14.34 -15.28 -0.80
C GLU A 83 -14.03 -15.51 0.68
N SER A 84 -12.88 -16.11 0.99
CA SER A 84 -12.43 -16.28 2.39
C SER A 84 -12.17 -14.95 3.09
N ALA A 85 -11.70 -13.93 2.38
CA ALA A 85 -11.37 -12.64 2.96
C ALA A 85 -12.58 -11.70 3.13
N ARG A 86 -13.67 -11.90 2.38
CA ARG A 86 -14.85 -10.99 2.40
C ARG A 86 -15.40 -10.76 3.80
N GLY A 87 -15.48 -11.81 4.62
CA GLY A 87 -15.97 -11.71 5.99
C GLY A 87 -14.98 -11.11 7.00
N MET A 88 -13.73 -10.86 6.60
CA MET A 88 -12.69 -10.33 7.49
C MET A 88 -12.62 -8.81 7.52
N PHE A 89 -13.25 -8.15 6.54
CA PHE A 89 -13.21 -6.69 6.42
C PHE A 89 -14.50 -6.06 6.96
N PRO A 90 -14.40 -4.93 7.66
CA PRO A 90 -15.58 -4.18 8.09
C PRO A 90 -16.22 -3.38 6.95
N PHE A 91 -15.58 -3.30 5.78
CA PHE A 91 -16.06 -2.65 4.57
C PHE A 91 -16.50 -3.69 3.54
N GLU A 92 -17.44 -3.31 2.68
CA GLU A 92 -17.98 -4.18 1.65
C GLU A 92 -17.05 -4.25 0.43
N LEU A 93 -16.74 -5.47 -0.01
CA LEU A 93 -16.07 -5.72 -1.29
C LEU A 93 -17.12 -5.96 -2.38
N VAL A 94 -16.90 -5.39 -3.56
CA VAL A 94 -17.77 -5.53 -4.73
C VAL A 94 -16.95 -5.84 -5.97
N GLU A 95 -17.59 -6.45 -6.95
CA GLU A 95 -16.96 -6.70 -8.25
C GLU A 95 -16.83 -5.39 -9.04
N GLY A 96 -15.66 -5.16 -9.59
CA GLY A 96 -15.38 -4.08 -10.52
C GLY A 96 -15.18 -4.58 -11.94
N ASP A 97 -14.75 -3.70 -12.83
CA ASP A 97 -14.50 -4.04 -14.22
C ASP A 97 -13.48 -5.18 -14.36
N LYS A 98 -13.71 -6.06 -15.36
CA LYS A 98 -12.83 -7.20 -15.70
C LYS A 98 -12.55 -8.09 -14.48
N ARG A 99 -13.54 -8.30 -13.63
CA ARG A 99 -13.43 -9.08 -12.38
C ARG A 99 -12.40 -8.55 -11.40
N SER A 100 -12.13 -7.26 -11.44
CA SER A 100 -11.30 -6.60 -10.41
C SER A 100 -12.06 -6.51 -9.10
N ILE A 101 -11.32 -6.29 -8.01
CA ILE A 101 -11.91 -6.12 -6.68
C ILE A 101 -11.98 -4.64 -6.36
N CYS A 102 -13.15 -4.18 -5.98
CA CYS A 102 -13.38 -2.84 -5.48
C CYS A 102 -13.85 -2.89 -4.02
N ALA A 103 -13.53 -1.87 -3.26
CA ALA A 103 -14.13 -1.61 -1.96
C ALA A 103 -15.24 -0.56 -2.14
N LYS A 104 -16.41 -0.81 -1.59
CA LYS A 104 -17.52 0.14 -1.55
C LYS A 104 -17.24 1.19 -0.47
N THR A 105 -17.32 2.45 -0.85
CA THR A 105 -17.10 3.59 0.03
C THR A 105 -18.24 4.60 -0.13
N ARG A 106 -18.31 5.60 0.74
CA ARG A 106 -19.31 6.70 0.59
C ARG A 106 -19.18 7.46 -0.74
N GLY A 107 -17.99 7.45 -1.35
CA GLY A 107 -17.73 8.06 -2.66
C GLY A 107 -17.87 7.08 -3.84
N GLY A 108 -18.53 5.92 -3.65
CA GLY A 108 -18.69 4.87 -4.65
C GLY A 108 -17.68 3.73 -4.52
N ALA A 109 -17.70 2.81 -5.50
CA ALA A 109 -16.79 1.69 -5.55
C ALA A 109 -15.38 2.15 -5.97
N ARG A 110 -14.36 1.75 -5.22
CA ARG A 110 -12.95 2.12 -5.46
C ARG A 110 -12.12 0.87 -5.70
N PRO A 111 -11.41 0.76 -6.84
CA PRO A 111 -10.51 -0.35 -7.12
C PRO A 111 -9.40 -0.46 -6.07
N LEU A 112 -9.05 -1.67 -5.62
CA LEU A 112 -8.00 -1.86 -4.62
C LEU A 112 -6.63 -1.38 -5.10
N VAL A 113 -6.38 -1.41 -6.41
CA VAL A 113 -5.16 -0.84 -7.02
C VAL A 113 -5.09 0.66 -6.73
N GLY A 114 -6.19 1.40 -6.94
CA GLY A 114 -6.27 2.84 -6.64
C GLY A 114 -6.11 3.14 -5.14
N ILE A 115 -6.64 2.27 -4.26
CA ILE A 115 -6.42 2.41 -2.80
C ILE A 115 -4.94 2.22 -2.45
N SER A 116 -4.29 1.22 -3.05
CA SER A 116 -2.84 1.01 -2.88
C SER A 116 -2.02 2.18 -3.43
N ALA A 117 -2.47 2.78 -4.54
CA ALA A 117 -1.84 3.97 -5.11
C ALA A 117 -1.88 5.17 -4.15
N LEU A 118 -2.96 5.37 -3.40
CA LEU A 118 -3.04 6.42 -2.38
C LEU A 118 -2.00 6.24 -1.26
N ILE A 119 -1.78 5.00 -0.82
CA ILE A 119 -0.74 4.69 0.18
C ILE A 119 0.65 4.97 -0.38
N LEU A 120 0.91 4.55 -1.61
CA LEU A 120 2.20 4.78 -2.28
C LEU A 120 2.44 6.26 -2.60
N ALA A 121 1.39 7.01 -2.97
CA ALA A 121 1.48 8.46 -3.15
C ALA A 121 1.85 9.17 -1.84
N ARG A 122 1.28 8.74 -0.71
CA ARG A 122 1.66 9.25 0.61
C ARG A 122 3.10 8.89 0.97
N ALA A 123 3.54 7.68 0.67
CA ALA A 123 4.93 7.26 0.86
C ALA A 123 5.90 8.09 0.01
N LYS A 124 5.55 8.37 -1.26
CA LYS A 124 6.30 9.28 -2.15
C LYS A 124 6.42 10.69 -1.57
N GLU A 125 5.30 11.23 -1.08
CA GLU A 125 5.25 12.57 -0.47
C GLU A 125 6.17 12.66 0.75
N LEU A 126 6.10 11.69 1.66
CA LEU A 126 6.97 11.60 2.84
C LEU A 126 8.44 11.56 2.44
N ALA A 127 8.77 10.71 1.47
CA ALA A 127 10.14 10.58 0.98
C ALA A 127 10.64 11.89 0.36
N SER A 128 9.84 12.52 -0.49
CA SER A 128 10.22 13.77 -1.16
C SER A 128 10.48 14.90 -0.15
N ARG A 129 9.65 14.99 0.90
CA ARG A 129 9.87 15.94 1.99
C ARG A 129 11.15 15.66 2.78
N ALA A 130 11.36 14.39 3.15
CA ALA A 130 12.51 13.97 3.94
C ALA A 130 13.85 14.15 3.18
N LEU A 131 13.83 14.07 1.85
CA LEU A 131 15.00 14.23 1.00
C LEU A 131 15.19 15.67 0.50
N GLY A 132 14.15 16.51 0.56
CA GLY A 132 14.17 17.87 0.01
C GLY A 132 14.18 17.91 -1.52
N GLU A 133 13.85 16.79 -2.18
CA GLU A 133 13.77 16.66 -3.63
C GLU A 133 12.63 15.75 -4.06
N GLU A 134 12.20 15.85 -5.32
CA GLU A 134 11.12 15.01 -5.82
C GLU A 134 11.57 13.56 -5.98
N VAL A 135 10.84 12.63 -5.38
CA VAL A 135 10.98 11.19 -5.58
C VAL A 135 10.14 10.77 -6.77
N THR A 136 10.78 10.25 -7.81
CA THR A 136 10.08 9.79 -9.04
C THR A 136 10.25 8.32 -9.31
N HIS A 137 11.21 7.65 -8.65
CA HIS A 137 11.54 6.25 -8.88
C HIS A 137 11.44 5.45 -7.59
N ALA A 138 11.03 4.18 -7.70
CA ALA A 138 10.98 3.28 -6.56
C ALA A 138 11.41 1.85 -6.90
N VAL A 139 12.03 1.20 -5.91
CA VAL A 139 12.11 -0.25 -5.82
C VAL A 139 11.05 -0.69 -4.82
N VAL A 140 10.12 -1.56 -5.22
CA VAL A 140 9.01 -1.98 -4.36
C VAL A 140 9.20 -3.44 -3.96
N THR A 141 9.05 -3.76 -2.66
CA THR A 141 9.10 -5.14 -2.19
C THR A 141 7.71 -5.76 -2.14
N VAL A 142 7.65 -7.06 -2.46
CA VAL A 142 6.44 -7.87 -2.41
C VAL A 142 6.73 -9.23 -1.78
N PRO A 143 5.74 -9.90 -1.17
CA PRO A 143 5.91 -11.27 -0.70
C PRO A 143 6.40 -12.21 -1.79
N ALA A 144 7.30 -13.13 -1.46
CA ALA A 144 7.88 -14.08 -2.43
C ALA A 144 6.80 -14.93 -3.13
N GLN A 145 5.69 -15.22 -2.44
CA GLN A 145 4.55 -15.99 -2.95
C GLN A 145 3.60 -15.18 -3.86
N PHE A 146 3.86 -13.88 -4.10
CA PHE A 146 3.04 -13.10 -5.04
C PHE A 146 3.19 -13.65 -6.45
N ASN A 147 2.04 -13.91 -7.08
CA ASN A 147 1.98 -14.27 -8.49
C ASN A 147 2.12 -13.03 -9.40
N ASP A 148 2.18 -13.25 -10.70
CA ASP A 148 2.39 -12.18 -11.70
C ASP A 148 1.27 -11.14 -11.70
N LEU A 149 0.02 -11.54 -11.43
CA LEU A 149 -1.11 -10.60 -11.34
C LEU A 149 -0.96 -9.66 -10.14
N GLN A 150 -0.55 -10.18 -9.00
CA GLN A 150 -0.33 -9.39 -7.79
C GLN A 150 0.88 -8.44 -7.95
N ARG A 151 1.95 -8.90 -8.59
CA ARG A 151 3.11 -8.07 -8.96
C ARG A 151 2.73 -6.97 -9.94
N SER A 152 1.91 -7.31 -10.96
CA SER A 152 1.39 -6.35 -11.94
C SER A 152 0.48 -5.31 -11.28
N ALA A 153 -0.40 -5.72 -10.37
CA ALA A 153 -1.27 -4.82 -9.62
C ALA A 153 -0.46 -3.85 -8.74
N THR A 154 0.61 -4.33 -8.09
CA THR A 154 1.53 -3.49 -7.29
C THR A 154 2.25 -2.47 -8.19
N ARG A 155 2.74 -2.89 -9.36
CA ARG A 155 3.38 -1.99 -10.33
C ARG A 155 2.40 -0.94 -10.85
N LYS A 156 1.16 -1.34 -11.13
CA LYS A 156 0.11 -0.42 -11.56
C LYS A 156 -0.21 0.60 -10.48
N ALA A 157 -0.35 0.19 -9.22
CA ALA A 157 -0.57 1.09 -8.10
C ALA A 157 0.55 2.12 -7.94
N ALA A 158 1.81 1.71 -8.10
CA ALA A 158 2.95 2.63 -8.03
C ALA A 158 2.94 3.66 -9.18
N ARG A 159 2.60 3.24 -10.39
CA ARG A 159 2.46 4.16 -11.53
C ARG A 159 1.33 5.17 -11.31
N GLU A 160 0.18 4.74 -10.79
CA GLU A 160 -0.93 5.63 -10.43
C GLU A 160 -0.54 6.62 -9.32
N ALA A 161 0.41 6.25 -8.46
CA ALA A 161 1.00 7.13 -7.45
C ALA A 161 2.07 8.09 -8.01
N GLY A 162 2.37 8.03 -9.31
CA GLY A 162 3.40 8.84 -9.94
C GLY A 162 4.83 8.37 -9.64
N LEU A 163 5.01 7.05 -9.44
CA LEU A 163 6.31 6.41 -9.25
C LEU A 163 6.64 5.50 -10.44
N GLU A 164 7.82 5.67 -11.00
CA GLU A 164 8.40 4.70 -11.92
C GLU A 164 9.04 3.56 -11.11
N VAL A 165 8.55 2.33 -11.35
CA VAL A 165 9.06 1.15 -10.63
C VAL A 165 10.28 0.60 -11.35
N LEU A 166 11.46 0.82 -10.79
CA LEU A 166 12.71 0.31 -11.30
C LEU A 166 12.81 -1.21 -11.18
N ARG A 167 12.39 -1.75 -10.02
CA ARG A 167 12.35 -3.19 -9.75
C ARG A 167 11.26 -3.53 -8.75
N ILE A 168 10.74 -4.76 -8.86
CA ILE A 168 9.98 -5.43 -7.79
C ILE A 168 10.89 -6.52 -7.23
N LEU A 169 11.16 -6.45 -5.94
CA LEU A 169 11.97 -7.43 -5.21
C LEU A 169 11.09 -8.23 -4.26
N ASN A 170 11.51 -9.45 -3.96
CA ASN A 170 10.87 -10.22 -2.90
C ASN A 170 11.23 -9.64 -1.53
N GLU A 171 10.27 -9.61 -0.62
CA GLU A 171 10.53 -9.38 0.80
C GLU A 171 11.51 -10.45 1.30
N PRO A 172 12.42 -10.12 2.25
CA PRO A 172 13.29 -11.12 2.85
C PRO A 172 12.42 -12.23 3.45
N THR A 173 12.65 -13.47 3.04
CA THR A 173 12.03 -14.61 3.69
C THR A 173 12.69 -14.72 5.07
N GLU A 174 11.94 -14.59 6.16
CA GLU A 174 12.42 -15.02 7.46
C GLU A 174 12.74 -16.52 7.35
N ILE A 175 14.02 -16.83 7.25
CA ILE A 175 14.49 -18.22 7.43
C ILE A 175 14.12 -18.54 8.86
N GLY A 176 13.12 -19.42 9.01
CA GLY A 176 12.64 -19.84 10.31
C GLY A 176 13.84 -20.17 11.20
N ARG A 177 13.88 -19.56 12.38
CA ARG A 177 14.84 -19.95 13.40
C ARG A 177 14.65 -21.44 13.63
N ALA A 178 15.60 -22.23 13.12
CA ALA A 178 15.75 -23.60 13.55
C ALA A 178 15.95 -23.54 15.07
N HIS A 179 15.00 -24.06 15.81
CA HIS A 179 15.18 -24.31 17.23
C HIS A 179 16.28 -25.37 17.34
N VAL A 180 17.41 -24.96 17.88
CA VAL A 180 18.37 -25.85 18.52
C VAL A 180 17.89 -26.08 19.94
#